data_a59ddd5e8a8329fa39ff00f76694759a
#
_entry.id   a59ddd5e8a8329fa39ff00f76694759a
#
_cell.length_a   1.000
_cell.length_b   1.000
_cell.length_c   1.000
_cell.angle_alpha   90.00
_cell.angle_beta   90.00
_cell.angle_gamma   90.00
#
_symmetry.space_group_name_H-M   'P 1'
#
loop_
_entity.id
_entity.type
_entity.pdbx_description
1 polymer ?
#
loop_
_entity_poly.entity_id
_entity_poly.type
_entity_poly.pdbx_seq_one_letter_code
_entity_poly.pdbx_strand_id
1 'polypeptide(L)'
;MQIDISTQLPCSLAEVIAQVRTPRLLHQVASPLLSFSPLTPVEFPGTWSEGTYWVKLKLFGVLPIGRQAIVITYPQMENAQTFMLRDNGYSPLITKWDHVITAQEVSGGTLYRDRVTIEAGILTPFVWLFARQFYAHRQRRWAALAANGFSY
;
A
#
# COMPACT_ATOMS: atom_id res chain seq x y z
N MET A 1 -11.76 -9.37 -8.30
CA MET A 1 -12.36 -8.02 -8.43
C MET A 1 -11.26 -6.98 -8.32
N GLN A 2 -11.43 -5.80 -8.93
CA GLN A 2 -10.38 -4.78 -9.01
C GLN A 2 -10.82 -3.45 -8.38
N ILE A 3 -9.86 -2.75 -7.76
CA ILE A 3 -9.96 -1.36 -7.30
C ILE A 3 -8.93 -0.57 -8.11
N ASP A 4 -9.29 0.63 -8.52
CA ASP A 4 -8.42 1.53 -9.26
C ASP A 4 -8.77 2.96 -8.84
N ILE A 5 -7.89 3.58 -8.06
CA ILE A 5 -8.08 4.92 -7.52
C ILE A 5 -6.79 5.72 -7.58
N SER A 6 -6.90 7.02 -7.75
CA SER A 6 -5.76 7.93 -7.83
C SER A 6 -6.01 9.22 -7.09
N THR A 7 -4.93 9.88 -6.69
CA THR A 7 -4.92 11.21 -6.10
C THR A 7 -3.69 11.97 -6.56
N GLN A 8 -3.79 13.29 -6.67
CA GLN A 8 -2.64 14.15 -6.91
C GLN A 8 -2.06 14.60 -5.57
N LEU A 9 -0.77 14.37 -5.40
CA LEU A 9 -0.02 14.75 -4.20
C LEU A 9 0.74 16.04 -4.47
N PRO A 10 0.69 17.04 -3.56
CA PRO A 10 1.38 18.33 -3.74
C PRO A 10 2.87 18.23 -3.34
N CYS A 11 3.57 17.26 -3.91
CA CYS A 11 4.99 17.00 -3.64
C CYS A 11 5.66 16.36 -4.86
N SER A 12 6.99 16.38 -4.89
CA SER A 12 7.78 15.82 -5.98
C SER A 12 7.70 14.29 -6.04
N LEU A 13 7.95 13.74 -7.22
CA LEU A 13 8.07 12.29 -7.41
C LEU A 13 9.15 11.68 -6.50
N ALA A 14 10.27 12.35 -6.32
CA ALA A 14 11.35 11.90 -5.44
C ALA A 14 10.90 11.77 -3.97
N GLU A 15 10.12 12.73 -3.47
CA GLU A 15 9.53 12.66 -2.12
C GLU A 15 8.54 11.51 -2.00
N VAL A 16 7.67 11.32 -3.00
CA VAL A 16 6.72 10.18 -3.02
C VAL A 16 7.47 8.85 -2.97
N ILE A 17 8.51 8.68 -3.80
CA ILE A 17 9.33 7.45 -3.83
C ILE A 17 9.99 7.22 -2.47
N ALA A 18 10.58 8.25 -1.87
CA ALA A 18 11.24 8.13 -0.57
C ALA A 18 10.28 7.65 0.52
N GLN A 19 9.03 8.11 0.52
CA GLN A 19 8.03 7.74 1.52
C GLN A 19 7.39 6.38 1.23
N VAL A 20 6.97 6.12 -0.02
CA VAL A 20 6.25 4.88 -0.37
C VAL A 20 7.10 3.63 -0.17
N ARG A 21 8.40 3.77 -0.20
CA ARG A 21 9.36 2.70 0.07
C ARG A 21 9.55 2.39 1.55
N THR A 22 8.81 3.03 2.46
CA THR A 22 8.97 2.83 3.90
C THR A 22 7.78 2.11 4.53
N PRO A 23 8.02 1.16 5.46
CA PRO A 23 6.97 0.61 6.31
C PRO A 23 6.25 1.69 7.15
N ARG A 24 6.95 2.78 7.47
CA ARG A 24 6.39 3.92 8.23
C ARG A 24 5.17 4.51 7.51
N LEU A 25 5.27 4.73 6.19
CA LEU A 25 4.13 5.20 5.42
C LEU A 25 2.96 4.21 5.47
N LEU A 26 3.23 2.90 5.29
CA LEU A 26 2.18 1.88 5.36
C LEU A 26 1.42 1.97 6.68
N HIS A 27 2.12 2.04 7.82
CA HIS A 27 1.49 2.19 9.14
C HIS A 27 0.66 3.46 9.24
N GLN A 28 1.19 4.59 8.80
CA GLN A 28 0.54 5.89 8.89
C GLN A 28 -0.76 5.92 8.09
N VAL A 29 -0.73 5.47 6.83
CA VAL A 29 -1.90 5.56 5.95
C VAL A 29 -2.95 4.48 6.22
N ALA A 30 -2.55 3.34 6.78
CA ALA A 30 -3.46 2.26 7.14
C ALA A 30 -4.21 2.49 8.46
N SER A 31 -3.60 3.24 9.39
CA SER A 31 -4.19 3.54 10.70
C SER A 31 -5.44 4.42 10.55
N PRO A 32 -6.48 4.24 11.40
CA PRO A 32 -6.63 3.22 12.43
C PRO A 32 -7.26 1.91 11.92
N LEU A 33 -7.57 1.79 10.62
CA LEU A 33 -8.34 0.67 10.07
C LEU A 33 -7.58 -0.66 10.17
N LEU A 34 -6.30 -0.67 9.79
CA LEU A 34 -5.43 -1.85 9.87
C LEU A 34 -4.13 -1.52 10.58
N SER A 35 -3.65 -2.49 11.36
CA SER A 35 -2.29 -2.50 11.87
C SER A 35 -1.56 -3.76 11.43
N PHE A 36 -0.26 -3.61 11.20
CA PHE A 36 0.65 -4.62 10.70
C PHE A 36 1.74 -4.86 11.74
N SER A 37 1.96 -6.10 12.13
CA SER A 37 3.06 -6.50 13.00
C SER A 37 3.93 -7.52 12.27
N PRO A 38 5.26 -7.31 12.18
CA PRO A 38 6.12 -8.20 11.44
C PRO A 38 6.20 -9.58 12.10
N LEU A 39 6.30 -10.62 11.28
CA LEU A 39 6.50 -12.01 11.69
C LEU A 39 7.83 -12.54 11.16
N THR A 40 8.07 -12.35 9.86
CA THR A 40 9.28 -12.77 9.18
C THR A 40 9.59 -11.75 8.07
N PRO A 41 10.67 -11.00 8.19
CA PRO A 41 11.56 -10.89 9.37
C PRO A 41 10.82 -10.39 10.62
N VAL A 42 11.41 -10.55 11.80
CA VAL A 42 10.79 -10.16 13.09
C VAL A 42 10.69 -8.65 13.28
N GLU A 43 11.38 -7.88 12.44
CA GLU A 43 11.35 -6.42 12.40
C GLU A 43 11.17 -5.95 10.96
N PHE A 44 10.48 -4.83 10.78
CA PHE A 44 10.41 -4.20 9.47
C PHE A 44 11.75 -3.56 9.10
N PRO A 45 12.13 -3.61 7.82
CA PRO A 45 13.30 -2.85 7.34
C PRO A 45 13.01 -1.35 7.42
N GLY A 46 14.04 -0.52 7.41
CA GLY A 46 13.87 0.93 7.26
C GLY A 46 13.27 1.32 5.90
N THR A 47 13.59 0.53 4.89
CA THR A 47 13.09 0.68 3.51
C THR A 47 12.79 -0.69 2.93
N TRP A 48 11.65 -0.81 2.23
CA TRP A 48 11.28 -2.05 1.55
C TRP A 48 12.34 -2.45 0.51
N SER A 49 12.88 -3.65 0.64
CA SER A 49 13.63 -4.35 -0.40
C SER A 49 12.74 -5.37 -1.09
N GLU A 50 13.10 -5.80 -2.28
CA GLU A 50 12.41 -6.91 -2.94
C GLU A 50 12.46 -8.16 -2.06
N GLY A 51 11.31 -8.81 -1.91
CA GLY A 51 11.20 -9.99 -1.06
C GLY A 51 9.83 -10.16 -0.43
N THR A 52 9.71 -11.16 0.43
CA THR A 52 8.46 -11.52 1.11
C THR A 52 8.54 -11.20 2.58
N TYR A 53 7.55 -10.47 3.08
CA TYR A 53 7.41 -10.05 4.47
C TYR A 53 6.10 -10.61 5.03
N TRP A 54 6.19 -11.53 5.97
CA TRP A 54 5.01 -12.03 6.67
C TRP A 54 4.62 -11.10 7.82
N VAL A 55 3.34 -10.75 7.86
CA VAL A 55 2.78 -9.85 8.87
C VAL A 55 1.53 -10.43 9.51
N LYS A 56 1.32 -10.11 10.79
CA LYS A 56 0.02 -10.24 11.46
C LYS A 56 -0.80 -9.00 11.20
N LEU A 57 -2.07 -9.19 10.91
CA LEU A 57 -3.05 -8.13 10.70
C LEU A 57 -4.01 -8.03 11.87
N LYS A 58 -4.29 -6.79 12.29
CA LYS A 58 -5.39 -6.50 13.22
C LYS A 58 -6.27 -5.41 12.64
N LEU A 59 -7.58 -5.62 12.73
CA LEU A 59 -8.58 -4.60 12.41
C LEU A 59 -8.73 -3.68 13.62
N PHE A 60 -8.68 -2.36 13.37
CA PHE A 60 -8.73 -1.31 14.40
C PHE A 60 -7.69 -1.48 15.53
N GLY A 61 -6.55 -2.13 15.23
CA GLY A 61 -5.50 -2.37 16.20
C GLY A 61 -5.79 -3.43 17.26
N VAL A 62 -7.02 -3.96 17.33
CA VAL A 62 -7.48 -4.86 18.40
C VAL A 62 -7.92 -6.24 17.91
N LEU A 63 -8.68 -6.34 16.81
CA LEU A 63 -9.23 -7.59 16.33
C LEU A 63 -8.25 -8.30 15.38
N PRO A 64 -7.64 -9.43 15.77
CA PRO A 64 -6.76 -10.17 14.87
C PRO A 64 -7.57 -10.79 13.72
N ILE A 65 -7.13 -10.53 12.49
CA ILE A 65 -7.77 -11.04 11.26
C ILE A 65 -6.87 -12.00 10.47
N GLY A 66 -5.74 -12.39 11.04
CA GLY A 66 -4.87 -13.40 10.48
C GLY A 66 -3.49 -12.87 10.10
N ARG A 67 -2.85 -13.59 9.18
CA ARG A 67 -1.53 -13.25 8.64
C ARG A 67 -1.60 -13.09 7.12
N GLN A 68 -0.71 -12.26 6.60
CA GLN A 68 -0.58 -12.00 5.16
C GLN A 68 0.88 -11.91 4.77
N ALA A 69 1.20 -12.39 3.59
CA ALA A 69 2.46 -12.10 2.93
C ALA A 69 2.34 -10.78 2.16
N ILE A 70 3.29 -9.88 2.39
CA ILE A 70 3.54 -8.70 1.57
C ILE A 70 4.72 -9.08 0.67
N VAL A 71 4.54 -9.05 -0.64
CA VAL A 71 5.57 -9.48 -1.61
C VAL A 71 5.96 -8.31 -2.48
N ILE A 72 7.06 -7.67 -2.11
CA ILE A 72 7.53 -6.43 -2.75
C ILE A 72 8.41 -6.73 -3.95
N THR A 73 8.09 -6.08 -5.06
CA THR A 73 8.94 -5.97 -6.25
C THR A 73 8.92 -4.53 -6.80
N TYR A 74 9.97 -4.17 -7.52
CA TYR A 74 10.13 -2.88 -8.19
C TYR A 74 10.23 -3.10 -9.70
N PRO A 75 9.10 -3.23 -10.43
CA PRO A 75 9.13 -3.37 -11.87
C PRO A 75 9.81 -2.16 -12.51
N GLN A 76 10.71 -2.42 -13.47
CA GLN A 76 11.37 -1.34 -14.20
C GLN A 76 10.38 -0.62 -15.12
N MET A 77 10.45 0.70 -15.12
CA MET A 77 9.66 1.55 -16.00
C MET A 77 10.55 2.12 -17.10
N GLU A 78 10.05 2.15 -18.32
CA GLU A 78 10.74 2.74 -19.46
C GLU A 78 10.88 4.27 -19.33
N ASN A 79 9.94 4.89 -18.62
CA ASN A 79 9.92 6.34 -18.39
C ASN A 79 10.47 6.67 -17.00
N ALA A 80 11.54 7.45 -16.95
CA ALA A 80 12.16 7.92 -15.71
C ALA A 80 11.26 8.82 -14.84
N GLN A 81 10.17 9.36 -15.40
CA GLN A 81 9.17 10.17 -14.68
C GLN A 81 8.08 9.34 -14.02
N THR A 82 8.20 8.02 -14.08
CA THR A 82 7.21 7.10 -13.49
C THR A 82 7.93 6.08 -12.61
N PHE A 83 7.40 5.89 -11.41
CA PHE A 83 7.83 4.88 -10.46
C PHE A 83 6.73 3.83 -10.27
N MET A 84 7.12 2.58 -10.08
CA MET A 84 6.21 1.48 -9.77
C MET A 84 6.74 0.65 -8.59
N LEU A 85 5.83 0.32 -7.67
CA LEU A 85 6.02 -0.69 -6.63
C LEU A 85 4.85 -1.66 -6.73
N ARG A 86 5.13 -2.96 -6.68
CA ARG A 86 4.11 -3.99 -6.66
C ARG A 86 4.24 -4.82 -5.40
N ASP A 87 3.12 -5.00 -4.71
CA ASP A 87 2.94 -5.97 -3.64
C ASP A 87 1.98 -7.07 -4.14
N ASN A 88 2.54 -8.19 -4.58
CA ASN A 88 1.79 -9.36 -5.00
C ASN A 88 1.50 -10.29 -3.81
N GLY A 89 0.80 -9.75 -2.83
CA GLY A 89 0.52 -10.39 -1.56
C GLY A 89 -0.52 -11.51 -1.62
N TYR A 90 -0.54 -12.33 -0.58
CA TYR A 90 -1.50 -13.42 -0.41
C TYR A 90 -1.62 -13.83 1.05
N SER A 91 -2.69 -14.57 1.36
CA SER A 91 -2.94 -15.18 2.67
C SER A 91 -3.72 -16.49 2.51
N PRO A 92 -3.91 -17.28 3.57
CA PRO A 92 -4.72 -18.51 3.49
C PRO A 92 -6.15 -18.28 2.98
N LEU A 93 -6.74 -17.11 3.25
CA LEU A 93 -8.11 -16.77 2.83
C LEU A 93 -8.16 -15.92 1.56
N ILE A 94 -7.11 -15.15 1.28
CA ILE A 94 -7.03 -14.24 0.14
C ILE A 94 -5.92 -14.77 -0.76
N THR A 95 -6.29 -15.50 -1.80
CA THR A 95 -5.33 -16.15 -2.70
C THR A 95 -4.56 -15.17 -3.56
N LYS A 96 -5.12 -13.97 -3.75
CA LYS A 96 -4.47 -12.88 -4.48
C LYS A 96 -4.83 -11.53 -3.88
N TRP A 97 -3.81 -10.77 -3.55
CA TRP A 97 -3.87 -9.36 -3.20
C TRP A 97 -2.78 -8.63 -3.97
N ASP A 98 -3.01 -8.46 -5.26
CA ASP A 98 -2.03 -7.85 -6.17
C ASP A 98 -2.23 -6.33 -6.21
N HIS A 99 -1.43 -5.64 -5.46
CA HIS A 99 -1.46 -4.20 -5.30
C HIS A 99 -0.30 -3.56 -6.08
N VAL A 100 -0.64 -2.80 -7.09
CA VAL A 100 0.30 -2.03 -7.90
C VAL A 100 0.15 -0.55 -7.56
N ILE A 101 1.21 0.03 -7.06
CA ILE A 101 1.37 1.47 -6.87
C ILE A 101 2.08 2.03 -8.09
N THR A 102 1.54 3.08 -8.68
CA THR A 102 2.25 3.91 -9.65
C THR A 102 2.29 5.36 -9.19
N ALA A 103 3.42 6.01 -9.37
CA ALA A 103 3.60 7.43 -9.12
C ALA A 103 4.23 8.07 -10.35
N GLN A 104 3.62 9.13 -10.86
CA GLN A 104 4.05 9.82 -12.07
C GLN A 104 4.15 11.31 -11.82
N GLU A 105 5.24 11.92 -12.26
CA GLU A 105 5.40 13.36 -12.22
C GLU A 105 4.38 14.03 -13.13
N VAL A 106 3.67 15.03 -12.60
CA VAL A 106 2.68 15.83 -13.32
C VAL A 106 2.83 17.30 -12.97
N SER A 107 2.18 18.17 -13.74
CA SER A 107 2.16 19.60 -13.39
C SER A 107 1.53 19.81 -12.00
N GLY A 108 2.28 20.44 -11.10
CA GLY A 108 1.84 20.75 -9.73
C GLY A 108 2.01 19.61 -8.72
N GLY A 109 2.78 18.55 -9.05
CA GLY A 109 3.11 17.49 -8.10
C GLY A 109 3.22 16.09 -8.70
N THR A 110 2.68 15.10 -8.01
CA THR A 110 2.77 13.69 -8.40
C THR A 110 1.38 13.07 -8.45
N LEU A 111 1.04 12.44 -9.57
CA LEU A 111 -0.14 11.59 -9.69
C LEU A 111 0.18 10.22 -9.07
N TYR A 112 -0.46 9.92 -7.95
CA TYR A 112 -0.34 8.65 -7.24
C TYR A 112 -1.57 7.78 -7.50
N ARG A 113 -1.37 6.50 -7.84
CA ARG A 113 -2.44 5.57 -8.17
C ARG A 113 -2.23 4.23 -7.49
N ASP A 114 -3.29 3.74 -6.85
CA ASP A 114 -3.40 2.38 -6.33
C ASP A 114 -4.30 1.55 -7.24
N ARG A 115 -3.77 0.45 -7.77
CA ARG A 115 -4.54 -0.58 -8.47
C ARG A 115 -4.42 -1.89 -7.71
N VAL A 116 -5.55 -2.48 -7.32
CA VAL A 116 -5.57 -3.69 -6.50
C VAL A 116 -6.49 -4.73 -7.11
N THR A 117 -5.95 -5.92 -7.36
CA THR A 117 -6.73 -7.07 -7.82
C THR A 117 -6.85 -8.07 -6.66
N ILE A 118 -8.09 -8.46 -6.35
CA ILE A 118 -8.42 -9.31 -5.19
C ILE A 118 -9.13 -10.58 -5.64
N GLU A 119 -8.65 -11.72 -5.13
CA GLU A 119 -9.26 -13.04 -5.26
C GLU A 119 -9.27 -13.73 -3.89
N ALA A 120 -10.46 -14.09 -3.42
CA ALA A 120 -10.70 -14.73 -2.11
C ALA A 120 -11.87 -15.72 -2.21
N GLY A 121 -12.02 -16.39 -3.35
CA GLY A 121 -13.14 -17.30 -3.59
C GLY A 121 -14.49 -16.60 -3.38
N ILE A 122 -15.39 -17.23 -2.64
CA ILE A 122 -16.72 -16.70 -2.34
C ILE A 122 -16.69 -15.44 -1.46
N LEU A 123 -15.60 -15.19 -0.75
CA LEU A 123 -15.41 -14.00 0.09
C LEU A 123 -14.99 -12.77 -0.70
N THR A 124 -14.64 -12.91 -1.99
CA THR A 124 -14.13 -11.81 -2.82
C THR A 124 -14.97 -10.53 -2.77
N PRO A 125 -16.32 -10.55 -2.87
CA PRO A 125 -17.09 -9.31 -2.83
C PRO A 125 -16.98 -8.56 -1.49
N PHE A 126 -16.93 -9.28 -0.38
CA PHE A 126 -16.83 -8.70 0.97
C PHE A 126 -15.43 -8.11 1.20
N VAL A 127 -14.39 -8.86 0.84
CA VAL A 127 -13.01 -8.41 0.91
C VAL A 127 -12.79 -7.19 0.01
N TRP A 128 -13.36 -7.21 -1.21
CA TRP A 128 -13.28 -6.08 -2.14
C TRP A 128 -13.97 -4.83 -1.59
N LEU A 129 -15.16 -4.97 -0.99
CA LEU A 129 -15.88 -3.83 -0.41
C LEU A 129 -15.07 -3.19 0.73
N PHE A 130 -14.51 -4.00 1.61
CA PHE A 130 -13.61 -3.53 2.67
C PHE A 130 -12.37 -2.84 2.06
N ALA A 131 -11.71 -3.48 1.10
CA ALA A 131 -10.51 -2.95 0.46
C ALA A 131 -10.78 -1.61 -0.25
N ARG A 132 -11.93 -1.46 -0.92
CA ARG A 132 -12.33 -0.19 -1.53
C ARG A 132 -12.37 0.95 -0.52
N GLN A 133 -12.96 0.73 0.66
CA GLN A 133 -13.01 1.72 1.74
C GLN A 133 -11.61 1.98 2.31
N PHE A 134 -10.84 0.92 2.51
CA PHE A 134 -9.48 0.99 3.00
C PHE A 134 -8.55 1.81 2.10
N TYR A 135 -8.58 1.58 0.77
CA TYR A 135 -7.74 2.34 -0.15
C TYR A 135 -8.21 3.79 -0.32
N ALA A 136 -9.51 4.06 -0.28
CA ALA A 136 -10.03 5.43 -0.24
C ALA A 136 -9.56 6.18 1.03
N HIS A 137 -9.56 5.51 2.19
CA HIS A 137 -9.02 6.04 3.44
C HIS A 137 -7.51 6.29 3.33
N ARG A 138 -6.74 5.33 2.81
CA ARG A 138 -5.29 5.46 2.60
C ARG A 138 -4.94 6.67 1.77
N GLN A 139 -5.60 6.88 0.63
CA GLN A 139 -5.30 8.00 -0.26
C GLN A 139 -5.61 9.35 0.38
N ARG A 140 -6.70 9.47 1.14
CA ARG A 140 -6.99 10.70 1.91
C ARG A 140 -5.89 11.00 2.94
N ARG A 141 -5.46 10.00 3.70
CA ARG A 141 -4.37 10.16 4.68
C ARG A 141 -3.04 10.47 4.01
N TRP A 142 -2.79 9.84 2.87
CA TRP A 142 -1.58 10.08 2.09
C TRP A 142 -1.54 11.53 1.58
N ALA A 143 -2.63 12.01 0.99
CA ALA A 143 -2.73 13.39 0.53
C ALA A 143 -2.57 14.40 1.67
N ALA A 144 -3.18 14.15 2.83
CA ALA A 144 -3.03 15.01 4.02
C ALA A 144 -1.58 15.01 4.54
N LEU A 145 -0.92 13.85 4.57
CA LEU A 145 0.48 13.73 4.98
C LEU A 145 1.42 14.46 4.02
N ALA A 146 1.21 14.34 2.71
CA ALA A 146 1.98 15.07 1.70
C ALA A 146 1.78 16.59 1.81
N ALA A 147 0.55 17.04 2.08
CA ALA A 147 0.23 18.47 2.23
C ALA A 147 0.87 19.11 3.48
N ASN A 148 1.14 18.32 4.53
CA ASN A 148 1.81 18.80 5.73
C ASN A 148 3.34 18.58 5.75
N GLY A 149 3.95 18.27 4.60
CA GLY A 149 5.39 18.07 4.47
C GLY A 149 5.90 16.79 5.15
N PHE A 150 5.07 15.72 5.18
CA PHE A 150 5.41 14.41 5.79
C PHE A 150 5.69 14.47 7.29
N SER A 151 4.99 15.33 7.99
CA SER A 151 4.98 15.36 9.45
C SER A 151 4.10 14.23 9.98
N TYR A 152 4.72 13.14 10.43
CA TYR A 152 4.07 11.92 10.91
C TYR A 152 3.48 12.06 12.31
#